data_360e5978f6d0464e731cbd5aa5994a95
#
_entry.id   360e5978f6d0464e731cbd5aa5994a95
#
_cell.length_a   1.000
_cell.length_b   1.000
_cell.length_c   1.000
_cell.angle_alpha   90.00
_cell.angle_beta   90.00
_cell.angle_gamma   90.00
#
_symmetry.space_group_name_H-M   'P 1'
#
loop_
_entity.id
_entity.type
_entity.pdbx_description
1 polymer ?
#
loop_
_entity_poly.entity_id
_entity_poly.type
_entity_poly.pdbx_seq_one_letter_code
_entity_poly.pdbx_strand_id
1 'polypeptide(L)'
;QVGMNIMALSFAFGDGLQATAVALIGRSLGSGDPDLAKEYGRTCRLIGAVIAVCLVAIYYFGASGLYHLFFTEDHIVAIGVQIMHVIIFVVIFQICQVIYMGCLRGAGDTLYTAVASMISVTFIRTIISYFCGYVLGWGIIGIWMGVLGDQVSRFVFATVRFRQGKWVKIKI
;
A
#
# COMPACT_ATOMS: atom_id res chain seq x y z
N GLN A 1 -15.64 10.73 -0.36
CA GLN A 1 -15.94 9.70 -1.37
C GLN A 1 -14.97 9.76 -2.55
N VAL A 2 -14.69 10.94 -3.12
CA VAL A 2 -13.75 11.12 -4.25
C VAL A 2 -12.34 10.61 -3.90
N GLY A 3 -11.80 10.97 -2.72
CA GLY A 3 -10.50 10.46 -2.27
C GLY A 3 -10.44 8.92 -2.18
N MET A 4 -11.55 8.29 -1.77
CA MET A 4 -11.64 6.82 -1.76
C MET A 4 -11.64 6.22 -3.17
N ASN A 5 -12.30 6.86 -4.13
CA ASN A 5 -12.30 6.41 -5.52
C ASN A 5 -10.91 6.52 -6.17
N ILE A 6 -10.19 7.63 -5.89
CA ILE A 6 -8.81 7.82 -6.33
C ILE A 6 -7.89 6.75 -5.73
N MET A 7 -8.06 6.46 -4.45
CA MET A 7 -7.30 5.42 -3.77
C MET A 7 -7.63 4.02 -4.33
N ALA A 8 -8.89 3.75 -4.68
CA ALA A 8 -9.30 2.48 -5.28
C ALA A 8 -8.60 2.22 -6.63
N LEU A 9 -8.39 3.27 -7.43
CA LEU A 9 -7.60 3.16 -8.66
C LEU A 9 -6.16 2.71 -8.38
N SER A 10 -5.52 3.27 -7.36
CA SER A 10 -4.18 2.87 -6.94
C SER A 10 -4.13 1.42 -6.44
N PHE A 11 -5.19 0.97 -5.75
CA PHE A 11 -5.32 -0.44 -5.34
C PHE A 11 -5.38 -1.37 -6.53
N ALA A 12 -6.11 -1.03 -7.59
CA ALA A 12 -6.21 -1.87 -8.78
C ALA A 12 -4.84 -2.14 -9.43
N PHE A 13 -3.98 -1.12 -9.52
CA PHE A 13 -2.60 -1.30 -9.98
C PHE A 13 -1.77 -2.16 -9.02
N GLY A 14 -1.91 -1.92 -7.73
CA GLY A 14 -1.22 -2.69 -6.68
C GLY A 14 -1.63 -4.17 -6.71
N ASP A 15 -2.90 -4.47 -6.83
CA ASP A 15 -3.44 -5.83 -6.85
C ASP A 15 -2.99 -6.61 -8.10
N GLY A 16 -2.91 -5.97 -9.26
CA GLY A 16 -2.37 -6.58 -10.46
C GLY A 16 -0.90 -7.01 -10.28
N LEU A 17 -0.08 -6.11 -9.72
CA LEU A 17 1.32 -6.42 -9.41
C LEU A 17 1.46 -7.48 -8.30
N GLN A 18 0.58 -7.45 -7.30
CA GLN A 18 0.54 -8.45 -6.25
C GLN A 18 0.26 -9.84 -6.82
N ALA A 19 -0.76 -9.97 -7.68
CA ALA A 19 -1.11 -11.24 -8.33
C ALA A 19 0.06 -11.78 -9.15
N THR A 20 0.73 -10.91 -9.91
CA THR A 20 1.93 -11.26 -10.67
C THR A 20 3.06 -11.74 -9.76
N ALA A 21 3.33 -11.03 -8.66
CA ALA A 21 4.35 -11.42 -7.70
C ALA A 21 4.06 -12.77 -7.04
N VAL A 22 2.80 -13.03 -6.66
CA VAL A 22 2.36 -14.33 -6.11
C VAL A 22 2.65 -15.45 -7.11
N ALA A 23 2.24 -15.28 -8.37
CA ALA A 23 2.40 -16.31 -9.40
C ALA A 23 3.87 -16.60 -9.72
N LEU A 24 4.68 -15.57 -9.93
CA LEU A 24 6.10 -15.72 -10.28
C LEU A 24 6.92 -16.34 -9.16
N ILE A 25 6.72 -15.88 -7.93
CA ILE A 25 7.45 -16.40 -6.77
C ILE A 25 7.00 -17.82 -6.44
N GLY A 26 5.69 -18.10 -6.45
CA GLY A 26 5.17 -19.43 -6.21
C GLY A 26 5.70 -20.44 -7.24
N ARG A 27 5.73 -20.07 -8.52
CA ARG A 27 6.28 -20.90 -9.59
C ARG A 27 7.78 -21.15 -9.41
N SER A 28 8.57 -20.12 -9.08
CA SER A 28 10.02 -20.25 -8.93
C SER A 28 10.40 -21.11 -7.73
N LEU A 29 9.70 -20.97 -6.60
CA LEU A 29 9.92 -21.81 -5.44
C LEU A 29 9.45 -23.24 -5.68
N GLY A 30 8.32 -23.42 -6.38
CA GLY A 30 7.82 -24.75 -6.76
C GLY A 30 8.76 -25.50 -7.73
N SER A 31 9.53 -24.78 -8.56
CA SER A 31 10.57 -25.37 -9.40
C SER A 31 11.90 -25.59 -8.68
N GLY A 32 12.01 -25.24 -7.40
CA GLY A 32 13.21 -25.41 -6.59
C GLY A 32 14.30 -24.37 -6.84
N ASP A 33 13.98 -23.22 -7.44
CA ASP A 33 14.92 -22.14 -7.69
C ASP A 33 14.65 -20.92 -6.80
N PRO A 34 15.23 -20.85 -5.59
CA PRO A 34 15.04 -19.75 -4.66
C PRO A 34 15.73 -18.45 -5.11
N ASP A 35 16.75 -18.51 -5.94
CA ASP A 35 17.46 -17.33 -6.40
C ASP A 35 16.66 -16.60 -7.47
N LEU A 36 16.03 -17.34 -8.38
CA LEU A 36 15.06 -16.81 -9.34
C LEU A 36 13.87 -16.14 -8.62
N ALA A 37 13.38 -16.73 -7.53
CA ALA A 37 12.30 -16.13 -6.72
C ALA A 37 12.71 -14.78 -6.13
N LYS A 38 13.95 -14.64 -5.64
CA LYS A 38 14.48 -13.36 -5.14
C LYS A 38 14.61 -12.31 -6.24
N GLU A 39 15.04 -12.73 -7.43
CA GLU A 39 15.17 -11.86 -8.60
C GLU A 39 13.81 -11.33 -9.06
N TYR A 40 12.80 -12.19 -9.17
CA TYR A 40 11.43 -11.77 -9.46
C TYR A 40 10.88 -10.82 -8.39
N GLY A 41 11.10 -11.10 -7.11
CA GLY A 41 10.71 -10.21 -6.03
C GLY A 41 11.38 -8.83 -6.13
N ARG A 42 12.65 -8.78 -6.55
CA ARG A 42 13.36 -7.51 -6.78
C ARG A 42 12.80 -6.75 -7.98
N THR A 43 12.54 -7.45 -9.07
CA THR A 43 11.99 -6.87 -10.30
C THR A 43 10.57 -6.33 -10.08
N CYS A 44 9.69 -7.08 -9.43
CA CYS A 44 8.33 -6.62 -9.10
C CYS A 44 8.35 -5.35 -8.23
N ARG A 45 9.29 -5.26 -7.28
CA ARG A 45 9.46 -4.05 -6.47
C ARG A 45 9.89 -2.84 -7.29
N LEU A 46 10.83 -3.04 -8.22
CA LEU A 46 11.31 -1.95 -9.08
C LEU A 46 10.18 -1.42 -9.97
N ILE A 47 9.44 -2.33 -10.60
CA ILE A 47 8.27 -1.97 -11.41
C ILE A 47 7.23 -1.24 -10.56
N GLY A 48 6.94 -1.76 -9.37
CA GLY A 48 6.00 -1.12 -8.45
C GLY A 48 6.45 0.26 -7.98
N ALA A 49 7.75 0.47 -7.73
CA ALA A 49 8.29 1.78 -7.39
C ALA A 49 8.11 2.78 -8.54
N VAL A 50 8.36 2.36 -9.78
CA VAL A 50 8.13 3.20 -10.97
C VAL A 50 6.64 3.58 -11.09
N ILE A 51 5.75 2.61 -10.96
CA ILE A 51 4.29 2.88 -11.00
C ILE A 51 3.87 3.80 -9.85
N ALA A 52 4.39 3.60 -8.64
CA ALA A 52 4.11 4.48 -7.51
C ALA A 52 4.52 5.93 -7.80
N VAL A 53 5.72 6.14 -8.36
CA VAL A 53 6.19 7.48 -8.75
C VAL A 53 5.31 8.10 -9.83
N CYS A 54 4.91 7.34 -10.85
CA CYS A 54 4.00 7.83 -11.88
C CYS A 54 2.64 8.24 -11.30
N LEU A 55 2.05 7.42 -10.44
CA LEU A 55 0.77 7.73 -9.80
C LEU A 55 0.87 8.94 -8.87
N VAL A 56 1.95 9.06 -8.11
CA VAL A 56 2.23 10.23 -7.28
C VAL A 56 2.31 11.51 -8.12
N ALA A 57 3.02 11.46 -9.25
CA ALA A 57 3.10 12.59 -10.16
C ALA A 57 1.72 12.99 -10.70
N ILE A 58 0.92 12.01 -11.15
CA ILE A 58 -0.45 12.23 -11.64
C ILE A 58 -1.32 12.87 -10.54
N TYR A 59 -1.24 12.37 -9.32
CA TYR A 59 -2.04 12.89 -8.21
C TYR A 59 -1.57 14.25 -7.74
N TYR A 60 -0.26 14.51 -7.72
CA TYR A 60 0.27 15.81 -7.33
C TYR A 60 -0.12 16.91 -8.31
N PHE A 61 0.08 16.69 -9.61
CA PHE A 61 -0.25 17.69 -10.64
C PHE A 61 -1.76 17.74 -10.94
N GLY A 62 -2.46 16.63 -10.77
CA GLY A 62 -3.89 16.52 -11.04
C GLY A 62 -4.81 16.84 -9.87
N ALA A 63 -4.28 17.05 -8.66
CA ALA A 63 -5.08 17.18 -7.44
C ALA A 63 -6.20 18.22 -7.55
N SER A 64 -5.85 19.46 -7.91
CA SER A 64 -6.82 20.55 -8.02
C SER A 64 -7.85 20.28 -9.14
N GLY A 65 -7.40 19.86 -10.32
CA GLY A 65 -8.28 19.56 -11.46
C GLY A 65 -9.24 18.40 -11.18
N LEU A 66 -8.76 17.35 -10.52
CA LEU A 66 -9.58 16.20 -10.13
C LEU A 66 -10.71 16.59 -9.16
N TYR A 67 -10.43 17.45 -8.17
CA TYR A 67 -11.46 17.87 -7.23
C TYR A 67 -12.43 18.88 -7.83
N HIS A 68 -11.96 19.82 -8.68
CA HIS A 68 -12.84 20.76 -9.40
C HIS A 68 -13.80 20.06 -10.37
N LEU A 69 -13.47 18.86 -10.86
CA LEU A 69 -14.36 18.06 -11.71
C LEU A 69 -15.60 17.55 -10.94
N PHE A 70 -15.48 17.37 -9.62
CA PHE A 70 -16.55 16.81 -8.77
C PHE A 70 -17.22 17.85 -7.87
N PHE A 71 -16.54 18.96 -7.57
CA PHE A 71 -17.03 19.98 -6.65
C PHE A 71 -16.79 21.37 -7.21
N THR A 72 -17.78 22.22 -7.05
CA THR A 72 -17.74 23.65 -7.46
C THR A 72 -17.41 24.57 -6.29
N GLU A 73 -17.47 24.09 -5.04
CA GLU A 73 -17.22 24.89 -3.86
C GLU A 73 -15.74 24.88 -3.49
N ASP A 74 -15.10 26.05 -3.53
CA ASP A 74 -13.66 26.22 -3.27
C ASP A 74 -13.22 25.70 -1.90
N HIS A 75 -14.09 25.83 -0.88
CA HIS A 75 -13.80 25.33 0.46
C HIS A 75 -13.66 23.79 0.49
N ILE A 76 -14.54 23.08 -0.21
CA ILE A 76 -14.51 21.62 -0.33
C ILE A 76 -13.29 21.17 -1.13
N VAL A 77 -12.97 21.88 -2.19
CA VAL A 77 -11.78 21.64 -3.00
C VAL A 77 -10.50 21.82 -2.18
N ALA A 78 -10.42 22.86 -1.34
CA ALA A 78 -9.26 23.08 -0.48
C ALA A 78 -9.02 21.93 0.51
N ILE A 79 -10.07 21.42 1.17
CA ILE A 79 -9.98 20.22 2.04
C ILE A 79 -9.60 19.00 1.22
N GLY A 80 -10.17 18.83 0.02
CA GLY A 80 -9.85 17.75 -0.90
C GLY A 80 -8.36 17.72 -1.29
N VAL A 81 -7.78 18.86 -1.58
CA VAL A 81 -6.35 18.98 -1.91
C VAL A 81 -5.48 18.62 -0.69
N GLN A 82 -5.85 19.01 0.52
CA GLN A 82 -5.13 18.59 1.72
C GLN A 82 -5.16 17.06 1.91
N ILE A 83 -6.33 16.45 1.70
CA ILE A 83 -6.46 14.99 1.73
C ILE A 83 -5.61 14.34 0.64
N MET A 84 -5.54 14.95 -0.56
CA MET A 84 -4.72 14.43 -1.65
C MET A 84 -3.23 14.37 -1.28
N HIS A 85 -2.70 15.35 -0.55
CA HIS A 85 -1.32 15.28 -0.08
C HIS A 85 -1.09 14.08 0.84
N VAL A 86 -2.04 13.75 1.70
CA VAL A 86 -1.95 12.52 2.53
C VAL A 86 -2.04 11.27 1.65
N ILE A 87 -2.95 11.25 0.67
CA ILE A 87 -3.11 10.11 -0.26
C ILE A 87 -1.83 9.85 -1.06
N ILE A 88 -1.09 10.88 -1.46
CA ILE A 88 0.20 10.72 -2.15
C ILE A 88 1.16 9.88 -1.32
N PHE A 89 1.31 10.17 -0.03
CA PHE A 89 2.13 9.36 0.87
C PHE A 89 1.55 7.95 1.06
N VAL A 90 0.24 7.84 1.21
CA VAL A 90 -0.45 6.54 1.33
C VAL A 90 -0.14 5.65 0.14
N VAL A 91 -0.23 6.17 -1.09
CA VAL A 91 -0.03 5.41 -2.34
C VAL A 91 1.39 4.86 -2.46
N ILE A 92 2.40 5.61 -2.06
CA ILE A 92 3.80 5.15 -2.08
C ILE A 92 3.95 3.88 -1.22
N PHE A 93 3.52 3.97 0.04
CA PHE A 93 3.62 2.83 0.96
C PHE A 93 2.69 1.68 0.57
N GLN A 94 1.50 2.00 0.06
CA GLN A 94 0.50 1.03 -0.39
C GLN A 94 1.03 0.13 -1.49
N ILE A 95 1.55 0.68 -2.58
CA ILE A 95 2.05 -0.12 -3.71
C ILE A 95 3.23 -0.98 -3.25
N CYS A 96 4.16 -0.39 -2.51
CA CYS A 96 5.30 -1.15 -2.01
C CYS A 96 4.90 -2.30 -1.08
N GLN A 97 4.01 -2.05 -0.12
CA GLN A 97 3.58 -3.09 0.83
C GLN A 97 2.78 -4.21 0.16
N VAL A 98 1.91 -3.87 -0.80
CA VAL A 98 1.09 -4.86 -1.52
C VAL A 98 1.97 -5.85 -2.29
N ILE A 99 3.03 -5.36 -2.94
CA ILE A 99 3.99 -6.20 -3.66
C ILE A 99 4.77 -7.12 -2.71
N TYR A 100 5.28 -6.57 -1.60
CA TYR A 100 5.99 -7.39 -0.61
C TYR A 100 5.09 -8.46 0.00
N MET A 101 3.84 -8.11 0.34
CA MET A 101 2.84 -9.06 0.83
C MET A 101 2.51 -10.12 -0.24
N GLY A 102 2.46 -9.74 -1.53
CA GLY A 102 2.33 -10.67 -2.64
C GLY A 102 3.50 -11.67 -2.72
N CYS A 103 4.72 -11.16 -2.62
CA CYS A 103 5.91 -12.01 -2.59
C CYS A 103 5.87 -13.05 -1.44
N LEU A 104 5.50 -12.61 -0.24
CA LEU A 104 5.39 -13.50 0.92
C LEU A 104 4.27 -14.53 0.76
N ARG A 105 3.11 -14.12 0.22
CA ARG A 105 2.00 -15.04 -0.06
C ARG A 105 2.37 -16.06 -1.14
N GLY A 106 3.06 -15.64 -2.20
CA GLY A 106 3.57 -16.53 -3.23
C GLY A 106 4.57 -17.55 -2.71
N ALA A 107 5.30 -17.21 -1.65
CA ALA A 107 6.22 -18.11 -0.94
C ALA A 107 5.53 -19.00 0.12
N GLY A 108 4.20 -18.97 0.25
CA GLY A 108 3.46 -19.73 1.23
C GLY A 108 3.37 -19.11 2.63
N ASP A 109 3.97 -17.92 2.87
CA ASP A 109 3.94 -17.23 4.17
C ASP A 109 2.63 -16.45 4.38
N THR A 110 1.52 -17.15 4.15
CA THR A 110 0.16 -16.56 4.16
C THR A 110 -0.30 -16.20 5.56
N LEU A 111 0.06 -17.01 6.56
CA LEU A 111 -0.32 -16.76 7.95
C LEU A 111 0.30 -15.45 8.46
N TYR A 112 1.58 -15.24 8.21
CA TYR A 112 2.25 -14.01 8.61
C TYR A 112 1.60 -12.78 7.97
N THR A 113 1.33 -12.82 6.66
CA THR A 113 0.71 -11.71 5.94
C THR A 113 -0.70 -11.42 6.42
N ALA A 114 -1.48 -12.46 6.78
CA ALA A 114 -2.81 -12.31 7.34
C ALA A 114 -2.79 -11.66 8.73
N VAL A 115 -1.94 -12.16 9.63
CA VAL A 115 -1.80 -11.63 11.00
C VAL A 115 -1.28 -10.19 10.98
N ALA A 116 -0.25 -9.91 10.18
CA ALA A 116 0.30 -8.55 10.03
C ALA A 116 -0.78 -7.56 9.51
N SER A 117 -1.57 -7.98 8.53
CA SER A 117 -2.68 -7.15 8.00
C SER A 117 -3.77 -6.94 9.04
N MET A 118 -4.14 -7.99 9.79
CA MET A 118 -5.16 -7.90 10.83
C MET A 118 -4.75 -6.94 11.96
N ILE A 119 -3.52 -7.06 12.45
CA ILE A 119 -2.97 -6.15 13.47
C ILE A 119 -2.98 -4.71 12.96
N SER A 120 -2.53 -4.49 11.73
CA SER A 120 -2.43 -3.16 11.16
C SER A 120 -3.79 -2.48 11.00
N VAL A 121 -4.77 -3.18 10.41
CA VAL A 121 -6.11 -2.62 10.17
C VAL A 121 -6.88 -2.44 11.47
N THR A 122 -6.86 -3.44 12.35
CA THR A 122 -7.71 -3.43 13.55
C THR A 122 -7.15 -2.51 14.63
N PHE A 123 -5.84 -2.57 14.88
CA PHE A 123 -5.25 -1.80 15.99
C PHE A 123 -4.62 -0.51 15.51
N ILE A 124 -3.65 -0.58 14.60
CA ILE A 124 -2.84 0.60 14.25
C ILE A 124 -3.70 1.67 13.57
N ARG A 125 -4.48 1.28 12.57
CA ARG A 125 -5.37 2.21 11.87
C ARG A 125 -6.38 2.84 12.81
N THR A 126 -7.04 2.03 13.65
CA THR A 126 -8.08 2.51 14.57
C THR A 126 -7.51 3.43 15.63
N ILE A 127 -6.38 3.06 16.24
CA ILE A 127 -5.73 3.86 17.29
C ILE A 127 -5.27 5.21 16.72
N ILE A 128 -4.59 5.21 15.57
CA ILE A 128 -4.09 6.45 14.96
C ILE A 128 -5.25 7.32 14.49
N SER A 129 -6.29 6.75 13.86
CA SER A 129 -7.46 7.51 13.42
C SER A 129 -8.19 8.14 14.59
N TYR A 130 -8.35 7.40 15.69
CA TYR A 130 -8.98 7.92 16.90
C TYR A 130 -8.15 9.04 17.54
N PHE A 131 -6.86 8.81 17.72
CA PHE A 131 -5.96 9.78 18.33
C PHE A 131 -5.84 11.06 17.48
N CYS A 132 -5.56 10.94 16.19
CA CYS A 132 -5.42 12.10 15.32
C CYS A 132 -6.76 12.79 15.02
N GLY A 133 -7.83 12.01 14.84
CA GLY A 133 -9.15 12.55 14.51
C GLY A 133 -9.85 13.22 15.68
N TYR A 134 -9.85 12.57 16.88
CA TYR A 134 -10.58 13.04 18.04
C TYR A 134 -9.71 13.77 19.06
N VAL A 135 -8.55 13.19 19.45
CA VAL A 135 -7.72 13.77 20.53
C VAL A 135 -6.99 15.01 20.04
N LEU A 136 -6.41 14.97 18.83
CA LEU A 136 -5.74 16.13 18.22
C LEU A 136 -6.72 17.07 17.50
N GLY A 137 -7.98 16.65 17.31
CA GLY A 137 -8.99 17.48 16.66
C GLY A 137 -8.79 17.74 15.16
N TRP A 138 -7.98 16.91 14.47
CA TRP A 138 -7.71 17.10 13.04
C TRP A 138 -8.88 16.65 12.14
N GLY A 139 -9.96 16.14 12.72
CA GLY A 139 -11.17 15.75 12.01
C GLY A 139 -10.87 14.72 10.90
N ILE A 140 -11.33 15.00 9.68
CA ILE A 140 -11.21 14.09 8.54
C ILE A 140 -9.75 13.80 8.16
N ILE A 141 -8.84 14.77 8.29
CA ILE A 141 -7.42 14.59 8.00
C ILE A 141 -6.81 13.58 8.98
N GLY A 142 -7.20 13.64 10.25
CA GLY A 142 -6.76 12.68 11.27
C GLY A 142 -7.18 11.25 10.96
N ILE A 143 -8.35 11.04 10.36
CA ILE A 143 -8.80 9.72 9.90
C ILE A 143 -7.90 9.20 8.76
N TRP A 144 -7.52 10.05 7.82
CA TRP A 144 -6.60 9.70 6.74
C TRP A 144 -5.19 9.40 7.24
N MET A 145 -4.75 10.06 8.31
CA MET A 145 -3.49 9.71 8.99
C MET A 145 -3.50 8.28 9.55
N GLY A 146 -4.66 7.80 10.00
CA GLY A 146 -4.81 6.40 10.37
C GLY A 146 -4.64 5.43 9.19
N VAL A 147 -5.13 5.80 8.00
CA VAL A 147 -4.90 5.03 6.77
C VAL A 147 -3.41 5.01 6.42
N LEU A 148 -2.73 6.15 6.52
CA LEU A 148 -1.28 6.22 6.29
C LEU A 148 -0.52 5.33 7.27
N GLY A 149 -0.85 5.38 8.57
CA GLY A 149 -0.24 4.54 9.60
C GLY A 149 -0.43 3.04 9.33
N ASP A 150 -1.60 2.63 8.84
CA ASP A 150 -1.88 1.26 8.42
C ASP A 150 -0.95 0.84 7.25
N GLN A 151 -0.81 1.64 6.21
CA GLN A 151 0.04 1.30 5.06
C GLN A 151 1.53 1.26 5.42
N VAL A 152 1.99 2.21 6.23
CA VAL A 152 3.37 2.26 6.72
C VAL A 152 3.68 1.03 7.57
N SER A 153 2.82 0.67 8.50
CA SER A 153 3.05 -0.48 9.38
C SER A 153 3.10 -1.80 8.60
N ARG A 154 2.20 -2.01 7.64
CA ARG A 154 2.25 -3.19 6.76
C ARG A 154 3.51 -3.20 5.91
N PHE A 155 3.92 -2.04 5.39
CA PHE A 155 5.17 -1.93 4.64
C PHE A 155 6.37 -2.33 5.50
N VAL A 156 6.43 -1.88 6.76
CA VAL A 156 7.49 -2.24 7.70
C VAL A 156 7.47 -3.74 7.98
N PHE A 157 6.31 -4.31 8.35
CA PHE A 157 6.19 -5.74 8.62
C PHE A 157 6.60 -6.59 7.42
N ALA A 158 6.10 -6.25 6.24
CA ALA A 158 6.42 -6.97 5.01
C ALA A 158 7.91 -6.86 4.64
N THR A 159 8.50 -5.66 4.77
CA THR A 159 9.91 -5.43 4.47
C THR A 159 10.83 -6.19 5.41
N VAL A 160 10.55 -6.15 6.72
CA VAL A 160 11.33 -6.87 7.73
C VAL A 160 11.28 -8.37 7.46
N ARG A 161 10.09 -8.91 7.23
CA ARG A 161 9.92 -10.35 6.94
C ARG A 161 10.60 -10.76 5.65
N PHE A 162 10.47 -9.94 4.60
CA PHE A 162 11.13 -10.19 3.32
C PHE A 162 12.65 -10.21 3.44
N ARG A 163 13.23 -9.22 4.16
CA ARG A 163 14.69 -9.12 4.38
C ARG A 163 15.25 -10.26 5.22
N GLN A 164 14.47 -10.81 6.16
CA GLN A 164 14.90 -11.97 6.96
C GLN A 164 15.15 -13.22 6.10
N GLY A 165 14.63 -13.29 4.88
CA GLY A 165 14.82 -14.40 3.96
C GLY A 165 14.21 -15.73 4.41
N LYS A 166 13.46 -15.75 5.51
CA LYS A 166 12.83 -16.97 6.06
C LYS A 166 11.76 -17.54 5.13
N TRP A 167 11.14 -16.68 4.33
CA TRP A 167 10.11 -17.05 3.36
C TRP A 167 10.62 -17.98 2.25
N VAL A 168 11.93 -17.91 1.92
CA VAL A 168 12.55 -18.77 0.89
C VAL A 168 12.70 -20.22 1.36
N LYS A 169 12.67 -20.46 2.69
CA LYS A 169 12.86 -21.77 3.31
C LYS A 169 11.55 -22.49 3.65
N ILE A 170 10.41 -21.86 3.37
CA ILE A 170 9.09 -22.46 3.59
C ILE A 170 8.91 -23.52 2.51
N LYS A 171 8.70 -24.79 2.93
CA LYS A 171 8.33 -25.88 2.02
C LYS A 171 6.86 -25.65 1.64
N ILE A 172 6.62 -25.42 0.36
CA ILE A 172 5.27 -25.38 -0.21
C ILE A 172 4.77 -26.78 -0.44
#